data_8f0aae01445f2c07fa4c75b8db00b287
#
_entry.id   8f0aae01445f2c07fa4c75b8db00b287
#
_cell.length_a   1.000
_cell.length_b   1.000
_cell.length_c   1.000
_cell.angle_alpha   90.00
_cell.angle_beta   90.00
_cell.angle_gamma   90.00
#
_symmetry.space_group_name_H-M   'P 1'
#
loop_
_entity.id
_entity.type
_entity.pdbx_description
1 polymer ?
#
loop_
_entity_poly.entity_id
_entity_poly.type
_entity_poly.pdbx_seq_one_letter_code
_entity_poly.pdbx_strand_id
1 'polypeptide(L)'
;MNKKAIVFLLVFAMVIVACGDTTDDAAVEATEEEHDHEGESTLEQVQERGFLKCGVSTGATGFTEVGDDGSYSGFDVDYCYAVAAAIFGDYSKVEFKQLTSAERFTA
;
A
#
# COMPACT_ATOMS: atom_id res chain seq x y z
N MET A 1 18.11 29.64 -42.73
CA MET A 1 17.66 28.50 -41.96
C MET A 1 18.14 27.23 -42.67
N ASN A 2 19.05 26.47 -42.05
CA ASN A 2 19.75 25.33 -42.71
C ASN A 2 18.80 24.15 -42.94
N LYS A 3 18.80 23.61 -44.18
CA LYS A 3 17.94 22.48 -44.59
C LYS A 3 18.01 21.28 -43.60
N LYS A 4 19.14 21.10 -42.91
CA LYS A 4 19.32 20.07 -41.87
C LYS A 4 18.52 20.37 -40.60
N ALA A 5 18.30 21.66 -40.23
CA ALA A 5 17.48 22.06 -39.10
C ALA A 5 16.00 21.83 -39.33
N ILE A 6 15.55 22.01 -40.57
CA ILE A 6 14.14 21.79 -40.97
C ILE A 6 13.79 20.29 -40.91
N VAL A 7 14.73 19.42 -41.33
CA VAL A 7 14.54 17.96 -41.28
C VAL A 7 14.48 17.46 -39.82
N PHE A 8 15.30 18.02 -38.91
CA PHE A 8 15.26 17.69 -37.50
C PHE A 8 13.95 18.13 -36.83
N LEU A 9 13.40 19.29 -37.23
CA LEU A 9 12.15 19.83 -36.69
C LEU A 9 10.93 19.01 -37.17
N LEU A 10 10.98 18.51 -38.42
CA LEU A 10 9.93 17.64 -38.97
C LEU A 10 9.93 16.23 -38.37
N VAL A 11 11.11 15.69 -38.02
CA VAL A 11 11.20 14.37 -37.37
C VAL A 11 10.72 14.44 -35.93
N PHE A 12 10.93 15.57 -35.22
CA PHE A 12 10.48 15.73 -33.85
C PHE A 12 8.95 15.95 -33.73
N ALA A 13 8.30 16.46 -34.79
CA ALA A 13 6.86 16.67 -34.82
C ALA A 13 6.06 15.37 -35.05
N MET A 14 6.70 14.27 -35.52
CA MET A 14 6.02 13.00 -35.80
C MET A 14 5.96 12.03 -34.61
N VAL A 15 6.60 12.32 -33.50
CA VAL A 15 6.65 11.41 -32.33
C VAL A 15 5.51 11.68 -31.32
N ILE A 16 4.67 12.72 -31.50
CA ILE A 16 3.64 13.13 -30.53
C ILE A 16 2.23 12.60 -30.88
N VAL A 17 2.06 11.80 -31.95
CA VAL A 17 0.73 11.30 -32.38
C VAL A 17 0.67 9.77 -32.34
N ALA A 18 1.12 9.17 -31.25
CA ALA A 18 0.93 7.74 -31.00
C ALA A 18 0.45 7.50 -29.57
N CYS A 19 -0.59 8.22 -29.12
CA CYS A 19 -1.49 7.76 -28.10
C CYS A 19 -2.88 7.78 -28.70
N GLY A 20 -3.31 6.61 -29.16
CA GLY A 20 -4.60 6.40 -29.80
C GLY A 20 -5.74 6.71 -28.86
N ASP A 21 -6.66 7.46 -29.40
CA ASP A 21 -8.02 7.68 -29.02
C ASP A 21 -8.75 6.34 -28.88
N THR A 22 -9.16 6.01 -27.66
CA THR A 22 -10.32 5.17 -27.41
C THR A 22 -11.20 5.90 -26.41
N THR A 23 -12.12 6.65 -26.97
CA THR A 23 -13.34 7.08 -26.29
C THR A 23 -14.08 5.86 -25.79
N ASP A 24 -14.15 5.67 -24.48
CA ASP A 24 -15.32 5.16 -23.80
C ASP A 24 -15.42 5.80 -22.42
N ASP A 25 -16.50 6.56 -22.29
CA ASP A 25 -16.99 7.22 -21.12
C ASP A 25 -17.05 6.27 -19.90
N ALA A 26 -16.18 6.50 -18.97
CA ALA A 26 -16.45 6.34 -17.54
C ALA A 26 -15.49 7.27 -16.81
N ALA A 27 -15.84 8.53 -16.76
CA ALA A 27 -15.31 9.45 -15.78
C ALA A 27 -15.72 8.91 -14.40
N VAL A 28 -14.87 8.06 -13.83
CA VAL A 28 -14.82 7.90 -12.39
C VAL A 28 -14.12 9.16 -11.91
N GLU A 29 -14.94 10.17 -11.63
CA GLU A 29 -14.56 11.27 -10.78
C GLU A 29 -14.12 10.62 -9.46
N ALA A 30 -12.81 10.43 -9.31
CA ALA A 30 -12.22 10.24 -7.98
C ALA A 30 -12.49 11.56 -7.26
N THR A 31 -13.61 11.61 -6.55
CA THR A 31 -13.82 12.57 -5.49
C THR A 31 -12.70 12.26 -4.49
N GLU A 32 -11.63 13.04 -4.53
CA GLU A 32 -10.74 13.19 -3.40
C GLU A 32 -11.62 13.81 -2.31
N GLU A 33 -12.25 12.93 -1.52
CA GLU A 33 -12.78 13.33 -0.24
C GLU A 33 -11.54 13.69 0.58
N GLU A 34 -11.23 14.98 0.61
CA GLU A 34 -10.39 15.54 1.66
C GLU A 34 -11.10 15.22 2.98
N HIS A 35 -10.76 14.06 3.55
CA HIS A 35 -11.03 13.80 4.95
C HIS A 35 -10.20 14.79 5.75
N ASP A 36 -10.83 15.89 6.08
CA ASP A 36 -10.37 16.86 7.07
C ASP A 36 -10.37 16.12 8.42
N HIS A 37 -9.34 15.32 8.66
CA HIS A 37 -9.08 14.71 9.94
C HIS A 37 -8.48 15.82 10.83
N GLU A 38 -9.35 16.57 11.51
CA GLU A 38 -8.97 17.33 12.69
C GLU A 38 -8.58 16.34 13.81
N GLY A 39 -7.46 15.67 13.62
CA GLY A 39 -6.93 14.68 14.55
C GLY A 39 -5.63 14.09 14.01
N GLU A 40 -4.82 13.57 14.90
CA GLU A 40 -3.60 12.87 14.60
C GLU A 40 -3.86 11.71 13.62
N SER A 41 -3.10 11.61 12.54
CA SER A 41 -3.28 10.55 11.55
C SER A 41 -3.00 9.18 12.17
N THR A 42 -3.63 8.13 11.63
CA THR A 42 -3.38 6.75 12.09
C THR A 42 -1.88 6.39 12.04
N LEU A 43 -1.15 6.89 11.03
CA LEU A 43 0.28 6.67 10.90
C LEU A 43 1.05 7.31 12.06
N GLU A 44 0.73 8.56 12.40
CA GLU A 44 1.35 9.26 13.53
C GLU A 44 1.13 8.50 14.84
N GLN A 45 -0.10 8.07 15.12
CA GLN A 45 -0.42 7.25 16.29
C GLN A 45 0.37 5.94 16.36
N VAL A 46 0.56 5.28 15.20
CA VAL A 46 1.37 4.05 15.12
C VAL A 46 2.84 4.35 15.39
N GLN A 47 3.37 5.44 14.81
CA GLN A 47 4.76 5.86 14.99
C GLN A 47 5.04 6.27 16.45
N GLU A 48 4.14 7.02 17.08
CA GLU A 48 4.27 7.40 18.49
C GLU A 48 4.24 6.20 19.44
N ARG A 49 3.38 5.22 19.14
CA ARG A 49 3.33 3.96 19.91
C ARG A 49 4.63 3.15 19.80
N GLY A 50 5.37 3.32 18.70
CA GLY A 50 6.66 2.67 18.46
C GLY A 50 6.59 1.23 17.98
N PHE A 51 5.40 0.69 17.71
CA PHE A 51 5.17 -0.64 17.14
C PHE A 51 3.82 -0.73 16.41
N LEU A 52 3.72 -1.69 15.49
CA LEU A 52 2.50 -2.02 14.77
C LEU A 52 1.68 -3.04 15.56
N LYS A 53 0.39 -2.78 15.80
CA LYS A 53 -0.55 -3.82 16.24
C LYS A 53 -1.11 -4.52 15.02
N CYS A 54 -0.89 -5.82 14.91
CA CYS A 54 -1.33 -6.62 13.78
C CYS A 54 -2.30 -7.71 14.20
N GLY A 55 -3.55 -7.61 13.73
CA GLY A 55 -4.57 -8.64 13.95
C GLY A 55 -4.42 -9.78 12.95
N VAL A 56 -4.27 -11.01 13.44
CA VAL A 56 -4.12 -12.22 12.60
C VAL A 56 -5.15 -13.27 12.98
N SER A 57 -5.55 -14.10 12.01
CA SER A 57 -6.49 -15.18 12.23
C SER A 57 -5.75 -16.51 12.26
N THR A 58 -5.88 -17.24 13.34
CA THR A 58 -5.33 -18.61 13.45
C THR A 58 -6.26 -19.65 12.83
N GLY A 59 -5.67 -20.73 12.31
CA GLY A 59 -6.43 -21.88 11.78
C GLY A 59 -6.46 -22.01 10.27
N ALA A 60 -5.83 -21.09 9.54
CA ALA A 60 -5.59 -21.24 8.10
C ALA A 60 -4.12 -21.58 7.88
N THR A 61 -3.83 -22.84 7.58
CA THR A 61 -2.47 -23.34 7.35
C THR A 61 -1.76 -22.53 6.28
N GLY A 62 -0.52 -22.09 6.57
CA GLY A 62 0.29 -21.26 5.69
C GLY A 62 0.00 -19.75 5.76
N PHE A 63 -1.11 -19.32 6.37
CA PHE A 63 -1.44 -17.90 6.55
C PHE A 63 -1.00 -17.37 7.90
N THR A 64 -1.46 -17.99 8.97
CA THR A 64 -1.01 -17.69 10.34
C THR A 64 -0.91 -18.96 11.13
N GLU A 65 0.28 -19.26 11.58
CA GLU A 65 0.60 -20.38 12.46
C GLU A 65 1.26 -19.86 13.72
N VAL A 66 0.97 -20.51 14.83
CA VAL A 66 1.59 -20.18 16.12
C VAL A 66 2.43 -21.38 16.56
N GLY A 67 3.71 -21.16 16.73
CA GLY A 67 4.65 -22.17 17.22
C GLY A 67 4.44 -22.47 18.70
N ASP A 68 5.00 -23.58 19.17
CA ASP A 68 4.94 -24.01 20.58
C ASP A 68 5.65 -23.02 21.53
N ASP A 69 6.55 -22.22 20.98
CA ASP A 69 7.27 -21.14 21.66
C ASP A 69 6.50 -19.79 21.65
N GLY A 70 5.31 -19.77 21.07
CA GLY A 70 4.50 -18.56 20.90
C GLY A 70 4.90 -17.67 19.71
N SER A 71 5.85 -18.10 18.87
CA SER A 71 6.22 -17.40 17.66
C SER A 71 5.12 -17.45 16.61
N TYR A 72 4.99 -16.38 15.82
CA TYR A 72 4.06 -16.29 14.71
C TYR A 72 4.80 -16.50 13.38
N SER A 73 4.18 -17.22 12.45
CA SER A 73 4.70 -17.45 11.10
C SER A 73 3.58 -17.57 10.06
N GLY A 74 3.91 -17.36 8.78
CA GLY A 74 3.01 -17.50 7.66
C GLY A 74 2.77 -16.19 6.89
N PHE A 75 2.01 -16.29 5.81
CA PHE A 75 1.83 -15.22 4.84
C PHE A 75 1.30 -13.91 5.45
N ASP A 76 0.27 -13.99 6.30
CA ASP A 76 -0.31 -12.81 6.97
C ASP A 76 0.70 -12.17 7.92
N VAL A 77 1.51 -12.99 8.58
CA VAL A 77 2.55 -12.55 9.51
C VAL A 77 3.67 -11.83 8.77
N ASP A 78 4.10 -12.36 7.62
CA ASP A 78 5.12 -11.72 6.77
C ASP A 78 4.64 -10.34 6.26
N TYR A 79 3.36 -10.21 5.97
CA TYR A 79 2.75 -8.92 5.63
C TYR A 79 2.86 -7.91 6.77
N CYS A 80 2.58 -8.32 8.00
CA CYS A 80 2.73 -7.46 9.17
C CYS A 80 4.18 -7.02 9.38
N TYR A 81 5.12 -7.92 9.20
CA TYR A 81 6.55 -7.60 9.25
C TYR A 81 6.95 -6.59 8.16
N ALA A 82 6.44 -6.76 6.93
CA ALA A 82 6.72 -5.83 5.85
C ALA A 82 6.19 -4.41 6.14
N VAL A 83 4.98 -4.31 6.70
CA VAL A 83 4.39 -3.02 7.10
C VAL A 83 5.20 -2.38 8.23
N ALA A 84 5.60 -3.14 9.25
CA ALA A 84 6.43 -2.64 10.34
C ALA A 84 7.81 -2.15 9.83
N ALA A 85 8.43 -2.90 8.93
CA ALA A 85 9.68 -2.50 8.30
C ALA A 85 9.53 -1.19 7.50
N ALA A 86 8.41 -1.00 6.82
CA ALA A 86 8.14 0.22 6.06
C ALA A 86 7.95 1.45 6.98
N ILE A 87 7.31 1.27 8.15
CA ILE A 87 7.02 2.36 9.08
C ILE A 87 8.23 2.71 9.96
N PHE A 88 8.94 1.69 10.45
CA PHE A 88 9.96 1.83 11.48
C PHE A 88 11.38 1.54 11.01
N GLY A 89 11.57 1.00 9.79
CA GLY A 89 12.86 0.45 9.36
C GLY A 89 13.26 -0.85 10.10
N ASP A 90 12.34 -1.42 10.89
CA ASP A 90 12.55 -2.59 11.75
C ASP A 90 11.30 -3.49 11.72
N TYR A 91 11.43 -4.66 11.11
CA TYR A 91 10.33 -5.62 10.99
C TYR A 91 9.88 -6.20 12.34
N SER A 92 10.75 -6.19 13.35
CA SER A 92 10.43 -6.73 14.67
C SER A 92 9.49 -5.86 15.51
N LYS A 93 9.20 -4.64 15.05
CA LYS A 93 8.28 -3.69 15.70
C LYS A 93 6.81 -4.06 15.46
N VAL A 94 6.42 -5.30 15.77
CA VAL A 94 5.05 -5.81 15.62
C VAL A 94 4.60 -6.47 16.91
N GLU A 95 3.36 -6.17 17.31
CA GLU A 95 2.60 -6.91 18.30
C GLU A 95 1.45 -7.63 17.62
N PHE A 96 1.42 -8.97 17.72
CA PHE A 96 0.36 -9.78 17.13
C PHE A 96 -0.81 -9.97 18.07
N LYS A 97 -2.02 -9.87 17.53
CA LYS A 97 -3.27 -10.19 18.24
C LYS A 97 -4.08 -11.17 17.43
N GLN A 98 -4.40 -12.32 18.02
CA GLN A 98 -5.31 -13.27 17.41
C GLN A 98 -6.73 -12.73 17.43
N LEU A 99 -7.39 -12.74 16.27
CA LEU A 99 -8.74 -12.24 16.07
C LEU A 99 -9.58 -13.27 15.31
N THR A 100 -10.79 -13.45 15.73
CA THR A 100 -11.82 -14.13 14.93
C THR A 100 -12.32 -13.23 13.82
N SER A 101 -13.04 -13.80 12.83
CA SER A 101 -13.63 -13.02 11.73
C SER A 101 -14.61 -11.96 12.22
N ALA A 102 -15.31 -12.18 13.32
CA ALA A 102 -16.24 -11.23 13.89
C ALA A 102 -15.53 -10.07 14.63
N GLU A 103 -14.47 -10.38 15.36
CA GLU A 103 -13.71 -9.39 16.15
C GLU A 103 -12.94 -8.38 15.30
N ARG A 104 -12.66 -8.69 14.03
CA ARG A 104 -11.93 -7.80 13.11
C ARG A 104 -12.61 -6.45 12.90
N PHE A 105 -13.94 -6.40 13.04
CA PHE A 105 -14.72 -5.18 12.82
C PHE A 105 -14.82 -4.29 14.05
N THR A 106 -14.38 -4.77 15.20
CA THR A 106 -14.50 -4.06 16.49
C THR A 106 -13.18 -3.95 17.25
N ALA A 107 -12.09 -4.48 16.68
CA ALA A 107 -10.76 -4.50 17.30
C ALA A 107 -10.00 -3.18 17.17
#